data_394f2187f0edd1f1f62022526f7af167
#
_entry.id   394f2187f0edd1f1f62022526f7af167
#
_cell.length_a   1.000
_cell.length_b   1.000
_cell.length_c   1.000
_cell.angle_alpha   90.00
_cell.angle_beta   90.00
_cell.angle_gamma   90.00
#
_symmetry.space_group_name_H-M   'P 1'
#
loop_
_entity.id
_entity.type
_entity.pdbx_description
1 polymer ?
#
loop_
_entity_poly.entity_id
_entity_poly.type
_entity_poly.pdbx_seq_one_letter_code
_entity_poly.pdbx_strand_id
1 'polypeptide(L)'
;MTGNWLMADMNYKILIENAMLNMVRDILKKVSKYGLPKNHHFLITFSSRSKGVIIPDWMKEKYPDKMTIIIRNWFENLNVTDKKFEISLNFNNNVERLTIPFNSL
;
A
#
# COMPACT_ATOMS: atom_id res chain seq x y z
N MET A 1 4.87 -34.99 -7.38
CA MET A 1 5.87 -34.76 -7.84
C MET A 1 6.61 -33.45 -7.76
N THR A 2 6.15 -32.52 -8.18
CA THR A 2 6.84 -31.28 -8.36
C THR A 2 6.84 -30.40 -7.15
N GLY A 3 5.92 -30.60 -6.21
CA GLY A 3 5.77 -29.72 -5.08
C GLY A 3 7.00 -29.64 -4.18
N ASN A 4 7.67 -30.78 -3.94
CA ASN A 4 8.79 -30.80 -3.02
C ASN A 4 10.02 -30.06 -3.54
N TRP A 5 10.36 -30.22 -4.80
CA TRP A 5 11.52 -29.51 -5.32
C TRP A 5 11.25 -28.02 -5.46
N LEU A 6 10.01 -27.63 -5.74
CA LEU A 6 9.64 -26.23 -5.74
C LEU A 6 9.84 -25.62 -4.36
N MET A 7 9.44 -26.32 -3.31
CA MET A 7 9.63 -25.84 -1.95
C MET A 7 11.10 -25.82 -1.53
N ALA A 8 11.92 -26.70 -2.08
CA ALA A 8 13.34 -26.73 -1.77
C ALA A 8 14.12 -25.63 -2.49
N ASP A 9 13.78 -25.34 -3.74
CA ASP A 9 14.54 -24.42 -4.58
C ASP A 9 13.95 -23.02 -4.70
N MET A 10 12.70 -22.84 -4.30
CA MET A 10 12.00 -21.58 -4.42
C MET A 10 11.52 -21.09 -3.06
N ASN A 11 11.71 -19.82 -2.80
CA ASN A 11 11.19 -19.23 -1.58
C ASN A 11 9.72 -18.83 -1.82
N TYR A 12 8.81 -19.69 -1.42
CA TYR A 12 7.37 -19.47 -1.59
C TYR A 12 6.89 -18.19 -0.93
N LYS A 13 7.43 -17.89 0.25
CA LYS A 13 7.04 -16.67 0.97
C LYS A 13 7.31 -15.44 0.12
N ILE A 14 8.50 -15.34 -0.48
CA ILE A 14 8.86 -14.21 -1.34
C ILE A 14 7.97 -14.18 -2.59
N LEU A 15 7.72 -15.34 -3.20
CA LEU A 15 6.87 -15.40 -4.39
C LEU A 15 5.45 -14.95 -4.10
N ILE A 16 4.89 -15.37 -2.97
CA ILE A 16 3.55 -14.98 -2.55
C ILE A 16 3.52 -13.48 -2.24
N GLU A 17 4.50 -12.97 -1.52
CA GLU A 17 4.59 -11.55 -1.20
C GLU A 17 4.66 -10.70 -2.48
N ASN A 18 5.47 -11.10 -3.44
CA ASN A 18 5.58 -10.40 -4.71
C ASN A 18 4.27 -10.42 -5.49
N ALA A 19 3.58 -11.56 -5.51
CA ALA A 19 2.29 -11.69 -6.17
C ALA A 19 1.25 -10.79 -5.50
N MET A 20 1.24 -10.71 -4.19
CA MET A 20 0.33 -9.83 -3.45
C MET A 20 0.62 -8.36 -3.73
N LEU A 21 1.88 -7.96 -3.78
CA LEU A 21 2.25 -6.58 -4.10
C LEU A 21 1.83 -6.22 -5.53
N ASN A 22 2.00 -7.13 -6.47
CA ASN A 22 1.54 -6.92 -7.85
C ASN A 22 0.03 -6.74 -7.90
N MET A 23 -0.71 -7.54 -7.14
CA MET A 23 -2.16 -7.43 -7.06
C MET A 23 -2.59 -6.08 -6.48
N VAL A 24 -1.98 -5.66 -5.38
CA VAL A 24 -2.28 -4.37 -4.75
C VAL A 24 -2.01 -3.23 -5.73
N ARG A 25 -0.87 -3.26 -6.41
CA ARG A 25 -0.53 -2.25 -7.40
C ARG A 25 -1.55 -2.19 -8.52
N ASP A 26 -1.97 -3.33 -9.05
CA ASP A 26 -2.95 -3.38 -10.13
C ASP A 26 -4.32 -2.88 -9.68
N ILE A 27 -4.73 -3.22 -8.47
CA ILE A 27 -5.97 -2.71 -7.89
C ILE A 27 -5.90 -1.19 -7.75
N LEU A 28 -4.82 -0.66 -7.21
CA LEU A 28 -4.65 0.79 -7.02
C LEU A 28 -4.60 1.53 -8.35
N LYS A 29 -4.00 0.95 -9.38
CA LYS A 29 -4.03 1.54 -10.73
C LYS A 29 -5.47 1.64 -11.25
N LYS A 30 -6.28 0.64 -11.05
CA LYS A 30 -7.69 0.67 -11.42
C LYS A 30 -8.46 1.71 -10.61
N VAL A 31 -8.21 1.77 -9.31
CA VAL A 31 -8.85 2.76 -8.43
C VAL A 31 -8.46 4.18 -8.86
N SER A 32 -7.21 4.42 -9.23
CA SER A 32 -6.78 5.74 -9.67
C SER A 32 -7.45 6.17 -10.98
N LYS A 33 -7.82 5.21 -11.82
CA LYS A 33 -8.44 5.47 -13.12
C LYS A 33 -9.96 5.53 -13.06
N TYR A 34 -10.57 4.62 -12.30
CA TYR A 34 -12.02 4.44 -12.31
C TYR A 34 -12.71 4.80 -10.99
N GLY A 35 -11.93 5.10 -9.95
CA GLY A 35 -12.47 5.35 -8.61
C GLY A 35 -12.74 4.06 -7.86
N LEU A 36 -13.14 4.21 -6.59
CA LEU A 36 -13.51 3.08 -5.75
C LEU A 36 -14.89 2.57 -6.13
N PRO A 37 -15.07 1.24 -6.23
CA PRO A 37 -16.41 0.69 -6.36
C PRO A 37 -17.27 1.08 -5.16
N LYS A 38 -18.57 1.24 -5.38
CA LYS A 38 -19.51 1.63 -4.33
C LYS A 38 -19.47 0.64 -3.17
N ASN A 39 -19.42 1.17 -1.95
CA ASN A 39 -19.38 0.40 -0.71
C ASN A 39 -18.10 -0.43 -0.53
N HIS A 40 -17.06 -0.12 -1.28
CA HIS A 40 -15.74 -0.76 -1.09
C HIS A 40 -14.81 0.17 -0.32
N HIS A 41 -13.92 -0.43 0.43
CA HIS A 41 -12.83 0.28 1.08
C HIS A 41 -11.61 -0.63 1.15
N PHE A 42 -10.44 -0.02 1.22
CA PHE A 42 -9.17 -0.74 1.35
C PHE A 42 -8.47 -0.34 2.62
N LEU A 43 -7.97 -1.33 3.35
CA LEU A 43 -7.08 -1.11 4.47
C LEU A 43 -5.68 -1.52 4.02
N ILE A 44 -4.74 -0.60 4.12
CA ILE A 44 -3.36 -0.85 3.72
C ILE A 44 -2.47 -0.57 4.92
N THR A 45 -1.74 -1.59 5.35
CA THR A 45 -0.78 -1.48 6.44
C THR A 45 0.62 -1.43 5.85
N PHE A 46 1.40 -0.47 6.29
CA PHE A 46 2.77 -0.30 5.80
C PHE A 46 3.71 0.03 6.96
N SER A 47 5.00 -0.23 6.75
CA SER A 47 6.04 0.14 7.70
C SER A 47 6.33 1.63 7.58
N SER A 48 5.97 2.40 8.60
CA SER A 48 6.19 3.85 8.60
C SER A 48 7.68 4.22 8.67
N ARG A 49 8.53 3.28 9.05
CA ARG A 49 9.98 3.47 9.16
C ARG A 49 10.73 3.14 7.88
N SER A 50 10.07 2.52 6.91
CA SER A 50 10.75 2.09 5.69
C SER A 50 11.26 3.27 4.89
N LYS A 51 12.41 3.06 4.26
CA LYS A 51 13.00 4.05 3.37
C LYS A 51 12.05 4.36 2.22
N GLY A 52 11.89 5.64 1.93
CA GLY A 52 11.02 6.10 0.85
C GLY A 52 9.60 6.42 1.29
N VAL A 53 9.21 6.06 2.51
CA VAL A 53 7.93 6.49 3.06
C VAL A 53 8.00 7.97 3.38
N ILE A 54 7.07 8.75 2.83
CA ILE A 54 6.97 10.18 3.09
C ILE A 54 5.58 10.43 3.65
N ILE A 55 5.53 10.71 4.93
CA ILE A 55 4.32 11.02 5.67
C ILE A 55 4.61 12.19 6.63
N PRO A 56 3.57 12.90 7.11
CA PRO A 56 3.78 13.99 8.07
C PRO A 56 4.47 13.49 9.35
N ASP A 57 5.25 14.38 9.96
CA ASP A 57 6.00 14.03 11.17
C ASP A 57 5.11 13.55 12.31
N TRP A 58 3.93 14.15 12.47
CA TRP A 58 3.00 13.74 13.52
C TRP A 58 2.52 12.28 13.34
N MET A 59 2.43 11.81 12.09
CA MET A 59 2.08 10.41 11.82
C MET A 59 3.23 9.48 12.20
N LYS A 60 4.46 9.87 11.91
CA LYS A 60 5.63 9.08 12.29
C LYS A 60 5.77 8.96 13.80
N GLU A 61 5.47 10.04 14.51
CA GLU A 61 5.52 10.04 15.97
C GLU A 61 4.42 9.16 16.57
N LYS A 62 3.21 9.24 16.02
CA LYS A 62 2.08 8.47 16.52
C LYS A 62 2.17 7.00 16.14
N TYR A 63 2.72 6.70 14.96
CA TYR A 63 2.82 5.34 14.44
C TYR A 63 4.27 5.06 14.02
N PRO A 64 5.18 4.84 14.99
CA PRO A 64 6.62 4.77 14.68
C PRO A 64 7.03 3.52 13.93
N ASP A 65 6.26 2.44 13.98
CA ASP A 65 6.62 1.17 13.34
C ASP A 65 5.72 0.84 12.16
N LYS A 66 4.42 0.84 12.40
CA LYS A 66 3.43 0.47 11.38
C LYS A 66 2.26 1.42 11.43
N MET A 67 1.67 1.65 10.28
CA MET A 67 0.47 2.45 10.15
C MET A 67 -0.49 1.78 9.17
N THR A 68 -1.78 1.83 9.48
CA THR A 68 -2.82 1.38 8.58
C THR A 68 -3.61 2.59 8.09
N ILE A 69 -3.73 2.71 6.78
CA ILE A 69 -4.60 3.72 6.18
C ILE A 69 -5.84 3.05 5.63
N ILE A 70 -6.93 3.81 5.60
CA ILE A 70 -8.21 3.36 5.05
C ILE A 70 -8.54 4.25 3.87
N ILE A 71 -8.67 3.64 2.70
CA ILE A 71 -9.08 4.35 1.49
C ILE A 71 -10.56 4.07 1.30
N ARG A 72 -11.39 5.06 1.56
CA ARG A 72 -12.85 4.97 1.41
C ARG A 72 -13.46 6.35 1.23
N ASN A 73 -14.63 6.40 0.65
CA ASN A 73 -15.42 7.63 0.47
C ASN A 73 -14.68 8.73 -0.27
N TRP A 74 -13.65 9.31 0.33
CA TRP A 74 -12.90 10.41 -0.26
C TRP A 74 -11.41 10.14 -0.25
N PHE A 75 -10.80 10.31 -1.39
CA PHE A 75 -9.36 10.40 -1.59
C PHE A 75 -9.13 11.25 -2.83
N GLU A 76 -7.91 11.75 -2.98
CA GLU A 76 -7.59 12.62 -4.10
C GLU A 76 -6.18 12.36 -4.59
N ASN A 77 -5.98 12.56 -5.89
CA ASN A 77 -4.65 12.49 -6.52
C ASN A 77 -3.92 11.20 -6.24
N LEU A 78 -4.61 10.07 -6.40
CA LEU A 78 -3.97 8.76 -6.32
C LEU A 78 -3.10 8.57 -7.55
N ASN A 79 -1.80 8.50 -7.33
CA ASN A 79 -0.81 8.32 -8.38
C ASN A 79 -0.04 7.03 -8.10
N VAL A 80 -0.06 6.11 -9.05
CA VAL A 80 0.51 4.78 -8.87
C VAL A 80 1.62 4.56 -9.89
N THR A 81 2.81 4.21 -9.41
CA THR A 81 3.93 3.81 -10.25
C THR A 81 4.26 2.34 -9.96
N ASP A 82 5.30 1.82 -10.61
CA ASP A 82 5.71 0.44 -10.37
C ASP A 82 6.27 0.21 -8.97
N LYS A 83 6.77 1.26 -8.33
CA LYS A 83 7.48 1.14 -7.05
C LYS A 83 6.72 1.70 -5.87
N LYS A 84 5.80 2.63 -6.09
CA LYS A 84 5.11 3.34 -5.00
C LYS A 84 3.76 3.86 -5.44
N PHE A 85 2.98 4.26 -4.45
CA PHE A 85 1.80 5.08 -4.73
C PHE A 85 1.79 6.30 -3.82
N GLU A 86 1.14 7.35 -4.30
CA GLU A 86 0.95 8.59 -3.57
C GLU A 86 -0.54 8.88 -3.53
N ILE A 87 -1.02 9.36 -2.39
CA ILE A 87 -2.45 9.60 -2.20
C ILE A 87 -2.66 10.72 -1.20
N SER A 88 -3.69 11.51 -1.41
CA SER A 88 -4.15 12.49 -0.44
C SER A 88 -5.37 11.96 0.27
N LEU A 89 -5.30 11.93 1.59
CA LEU A 89 -6.38 11.46 2.47
C LEU A 89 -6.71 12.50 3.52
N ASN A 90 -7.90 12.40 4.07
CA ASN A 90 -8.36 13.30 5.11
C ASN A 90 -8.15 12.64 6.49
N PHE A 91 -7.40 13.33 7.35
CA PHE A 91 -7.15 12.92 8.72
C PHE A 91 -7.63 14.04 9.65
N ASN A 92 -8.74 13.79 10.34
CA ASN A 92 -9.30 14.79 11.29
C ASN A 92 -9.49 16.18 10.65
N ASN A 93 -10.08 16.21 9.46
CA ASN A 93 -10.32 17.43 8.68
C ASN A 93 -9.05 18.08 8.10
N ASN A 94 -7.91 17.41 8.18
CA ASN A 94 -6.69 17.86 7.54
C ASN A 94 -6.34 16.92 6.40
N VAL A 95 -6.15 17.49 5.21
CA VAL A 95 -5.73 16.69 4.05
C VAL A 95 -4.22 16.53 4.09
N GLU A 96 -3.78 15.29 4.08
CA GLU A 96 -2.36 14.96 4.10
C GLU A 96 -1.97 14.15 2.87
N ARG A 97 -0.79 14.44 2.33
CA ARG A 97 -0.23 13.72 1.19
C ARG A 97 0.72 12.63 1.68
N LEU A 98 0.48 11.40 1.24
CA LEU A 98 1.29 10.26 1.63
C LEU A 98 1.98 9.67 0.42
N THR A 99 3.25 9.29 0.59
CA THR A 99 4.03 8.53 -0.39
C THR A 99 4.40 7.20 0.25
N ILE A 100 3.96 6.11 -0.35
CA ILE A 100 4.11 4.77 0.23
C ILE A 100 4.70 3.84 -0.81
N PRO A 101 5.97 3.43 -0.64
CA PRO A 101 6.57 2.43 -1.51
C PRO A 101 5.91 1.07 -1.31
N PHE A 102 5.79 0.30 -2.36
CA PHE A 102 5.19 -1.04 -2.25
C PHE A 102 6.03 -1.98 -1.39
N ASN A 103 7.34 -1.77 -1.34
CA ASN A 103 8.19 -2.60 -0.49
C ASN A 103 8.04 -2.30 1.02
N SER A 104 7.26 -1.29 1.40
CA SER A 104 6.94 -1.02 2.80
C SER A 104 5.69 -1.74 3.28
N LEU A 105 4.97 -2.39 2.39
CA LEU A 105 3.74 -3.11 2.72
C LEU A 105 4.00 -4.46 3.39
#